data_993b032cb51b6f39437c31b5ceaa4c90
#
_entry.id   993b032cb51b6f39437c31b5ceaa4c90
#
_cell.length_a   1.000
_cell.length_b   1.000
_cell.length_c   1.000
_cell.angle_alpha   90.00
_cell.angle_beta   90.00
_cell.angle_gamma   90.00
#
_symmetry.space_group_name_H-M   'P 1'
#
loop_
_entity.id
_entity.type
_entity.pdbx_description
1 polymer ?
#
loop_
_entity_poly.entity_id
_entity_poly.type
_entity_poly.pdbx_seq_one_letter_code
_entity_poly.pdbx_strand_id
1 'polypeptide(L)'
;PGAAMIARNPVSRLNEPGIGLENVDHRVLVYGDLIGAHPWPDDREPERDIELHLTGNMEKYMWSFDGVKYTEVNGPVEFHHGERLRLIMVNDTMMDHPIHLHGMWMELENGQYPRPRKHTISLKPSEVVSLQISADAPGSWAFHCHLLYHMKAGMFRVVRVS
;
A
#
# COMPACT_ATOMS: atom_id res chain seq x y z
N PRO A 1 1.84 -1.28 -21.14
CA PRO A 1 3.17 -1.73 -21.59
C PRO A 1 4.14 -2.00 -20.44
N GLY A 2 3.87 -1.47 -19.23
CA GLY A 2 4.74 -1.62 -18.07
C GLY A 2 4.42 -2.79 -17.13
N ALA A 3 3.24 -3.40 -17.25
CA ALA A 3 2.84 -4.56 -16.46
C ALA A 3 2.93 -5.84 -17.31
N ALA A 4 3.75 -6.80 -16.86
CA ALA A 4 3.88 -8.11 -17.49
C ALA A 4 2.99 -9.17 -16.82
N MET A 5 2.42 -8.85 -15.65
CA MET A 5 1.59 -9.73 -14.84
C MET A 5 0.39 -8.96 -14.28
N ILE A 6 -0.70 -9.66 -14.06
CA ILE A 6 -1.91 -9.14 -13.44
C ILE A 6 -2.42 -10.20 -12.46
N ALA A 7 -2.76 -9.81 -11.24
CA ALA A 7 -3.42 -10.67 -10.28
C ALA A 7 -4.86 -10.96 -10.76
N ARG A 8 -5.16 -12.20 -11.10
CA ARG A 8 -6.49 -12.58 -11.65
C ARG A 8 -7.59 -12.57 -10.58
N ASN A 9 -7.24 -12.95 -9.36
CA ASN A 9 -8.16 -13.01 -8.21
C ASN A 9 -7.43 -12.50 -6.97
N PRO A 10 -7.21 -11.19 -6.83
CA PRO A 10 -6.58 -10.65 -5.63
C PRO A 10 -7.50 -10.84 -4.43
N VAL A 11 -6.91 -11.25 -3.30
CA VAL A 11 -7.62 -11.49 -2.05
C VAL A 11 -6.84 -10.88 -0.88
N SER A 12 -7.52 -10.64 0.23
CA SER A 12 -6.83 -10.26 1.47
C SER A 12 -6.01 -11.44 1.99
N ARG A 13 -4.74 -11.20 2.30
CA ARG A 13 -3.81 -12.19 2.86
C ARG A 13 -3.26 -11.74 4.22
N LEU A 14 -3.95 -10.84 4.90
CA LEU A 14 -3.53 -10.22 6.16
C LEU A 14 -3.39 -11.23 7.31
N ASN A 15 -4.05 -12.39 7.21
CA ASN A 15 -3.97 -13.47 8.20
C ASN A 15 -2.93 -14.55 7.84
N GLU A 16 -2.23 -14.41 6.72
CA GLU A 16 -1.21 -15.36 6.30
C GLU A 16 0.17 -14.95 6.84
N PRO A 17 0.97 -15.90 7.36
CA PRO A 17 2.34 -15.64 7.75
C PRO A 17 3.22 -15.26 6.56
N GLY A 18 4.41 -14.77 6.84
CA GLY A 18 5.43 -14.57 5.81
C GLY A 18 5.91 -15.90 5.23
N ILE A 19 6.47 -15.85 4.01
CA ILE A 19 7.01 -17.01 3.31
C ILE A 19 8.05 -17.73 4.19
N GLY A 20 7.88 -19.05 4.33
CA GLY A 20 8.76 -19.90 5.15
C GLY A 20 8.37 -19.98 6.62
N LEU A 21 7.29 -19.29 7.04
CA LEU A 21 6.79 -19.32 8.40
C LEU A 21 5.47 -20.08 8.54
N GLU A 22 5.02 -20.78 7.49
CA GLU A 22 3.73 -21.46 7.45
C GLU A 22 3.66 -22.70 8.37
N ASN A 23 4.81 -23.34 8.64
CA ASN A 23 4.92 -24.59 9.35
C ASN A 23 5.86 -24.55 10.54
N VAL A 24 6.01 -23.38 11.18
CA VAL A 24 6.83 -23.27 12.40
C VAL A 24 6.02 -23.70 13.64
N ASP A 25 6.70 -24.09 14.70
CA ASP A 25 6.10 -24.63 15.93
C ASP A 25 5.66 -23.56 16.94
N HIS A 26 5.68 -22.30 16.53
CA HIS A 26 5.26 -21.15 17.34
C HIS A 26 4.28 -20.26 16.58
N ARG A 27 3.53 -19.43 17.31
CA ARG A 27 2.64 -18.45 16.71
C ARG A 27 3.42 -17.37 15.95
N VAL A 28 3.08 -17.17 14.69
CA VAL A 28 3.61 -16.09 13.85
C VAL A 28 2.67 -14.89 13.92
N LEU A 29 3.23 -13.70 14.18
CA LEU A 29 2.49 -12.46 14.12
C LEU A 29 2.12 -12.14 12.67
N VAL A 30 0.85 -11.86 12.42
CA VAL A 30 0.31 -11.45 11.12
C VAL A 30 -0.40 -10.10 11.24
N TYR A 31 -0.65 -9.44 10.11
CA TYR A 31 -1.34 -8.14 10.12
C TYR A 31 -2.75 -8.20 10.73
N GLY A 32 -3.45 -9.32 10.58
CA GLY A 32 -4.76 -9.54 11.18
C GLY A 32 -4.76 -9.55 12.71
N ASP A 33 -3.61 -9.80 13.35
CA ASP A 33 -3.46 -9.77 14.81
C ASP A 33 -3.32 -8.36 15.39
N LEU A 34 -2.97 -7.38 14.55
CA LEU A 34 -2.66 -6.03 15.02
C LEU A 34 -3.95 -5.28 15.37
N ILE A 35 -3.91 -4.56 16.48
CA ILE A 35 -4.97 -3.66 16.92
C ILE A 35 -4.36 -2.29 17.26
N GLY A 36 -5.05 -1.22 16.97
CA GLY A 36 -4.61 0.12 17.34
C GLY A 36 -4.61 0.31 18.87
N ALA A 37 -3.59 0.97 19.40
CA ALA A 37 -3.52 1.27 20.84
C ALA A 37 -4.65 2.22 21.27
N HIS A 38 -5.07 3.11 20.39
CA HIS A 38 -6.14 4.08 20.63
C HIS A 38 -6.93 4.29 19.33
N PRO A 39 -8.25 4.65 19.44
CA PRO A 39 -9.01 5.12 18.29
C PRO A 39 -8.34 6.34 17.67
N TRP A 40 -8.43 6.44 16.34
CA TRP A 40 -8.02 7.65 15.65
C TRP A 40 -9.09 8.73 15.82
N PRO A 41 -8.72 10.03 15.96
CA PRO A 41 -9.70 11.10 16.17
C PRO A 41 -10.67 11.30 15.00
N ASP A 42 -10.26 10.92 13.78
CA ASP A 42 -11.11 10.99 12.59
C ASP A 42 -11.74 9.61 12.35
N ASP A 43 -13.01 9.48 12.67
CA ASP A 43 -13.80 8.25 12.53
C ASP A 43 -14.79 8.30 11.34
N ARG A 44 -14.68 9.34 10.49
CA ARG A 44 -15.53 9.46 9.30
C ARG A 44 -15.31 8.28 8.36
N GLU A 45 -16.36 7.88 7.66
CA GLU A 45 -16.21 6.96 6.54
C GLU A 45 -15.44 7.63 5.39
N PRO A 46 -14.65 6.87 4.62
CA PRO A 46 -13.96 7.42 3.45
C PRO A 46 -14.92 8.01 2.42
N GLU A 47 -14.61 9.21 1.94
CA GLU A 47 -15.41 9.96 0.96
C GLU A 47 -15.21 9.42 -0.47
N ARG A 48 -14.05 8.79 -0.74
CA ARG A 48 -13.73 8.16 -2.02
C ARG A 48 -12.67 7.08 -1.88
N ASP A 49 -12.58 6.24 -2.89
CA ASP A 49 -11.56 5.21 -3.01
C ASP A 49 -10.53 5.60 -4.09
N ILE A 50 -9.27 5.32 -3.82
CA ILE A 50 -8.18 5.38 -4.81
C ILE A 50 -7.60 3.97 -4.89
N GLU A 51 -7.61 3.37 -6.07
CA GLU A 51 -6.99 2.08 -6.32
C GLU A 51 -5.66 2.25 -7.05
N LEU A 52 -4.61 1.59 -6.56
CA LEU A 52 -3.28 1.56 -7.17
C LEU A 52 -2.79 0.11 -7.29
N HIS A 53 -2.33 -0.25 -8.46
CA HIS A 53 -1.73 -1.55 -8.73
C HIS A 53 -0.21 -1.49 -8.62
N LEU A 54 0.37 -2.41 -7.83
CA LEU A 54 1.81 -2.65 -7.80
C LEU A 54 2.15 -3.54 -8.98
N THR A 55 2.94 -3.04 -9.91
CA THR A 55 3.19 -3.68 -11.19
C THR A 55 4.68 -3.88 -11.43
N GLY A 56 5.02 -4.87 -12.26
CA GLY A 56 6.40 -5.19 -12.58
C GLY A 56 6.57 -5.77 -13.98
N ASN A 57 7.76 -5.59 -14.52
CA ASN A 57 8.20 -6.21 -15.77
C ASN A 57 9.64 -6.68 -15.59
N MET A 58 9.83 -8.00 -15.44
CA MET A 58 11.13 -8.59 -15.15
C MET A 58 12.09 -8.55 -16.33
N GLU A 59 11.60 -8.58 -17.58
CA GLU A 59 12.44 -8.48 -18.78
C GLU A 59 13.14 -7.13 -18.87
N LYS A 60 12.43 -6.07 -18.46
CA LYS A 60 12.94 -4.69 -18.43
C LYS A 60 13.51 -4.29 -17.08
N TYR A 61 13.45 -5.17 -16.09
CA TYR A 61 13.72 -4.87 -14.69
C TYR A 61 13.09 -3.54 -14.23
N MET A 62 11.78 -3.47 -14.42
CA MET A 62 10.99 -2.28 -14.11
C MET A 62 9.94 -2.62 -13.07
N TRP A 63 9.86 -1.75 -12.07
CA TRP A 63 8.83 -1.78 -11.04
C TRP A 63 8.06 -0.46 -11.10
N SER A 64 6.76 -0.50 -10.86
CA SER A 64 5.91 0.67 -11.08
C SER A 64 4.60 0.58 -10.33
N PHE A 65 3.87 1.69 -10.31
CA PHE A 65 2.45 1.71 -10.00
C PHE A 65 1.65 1.87 -11.30
N ASP A 66 0.56 1.12 -11.45
CA ASP A 66 -0.34 1.16 -12.60
C ASP A 66 0.38 0.99 -13.96
N GLY A 67 1.47 0.23 -13.98
CA GLY A 67 2.25 -0.02 -15.19
C GLY A 67 3.10 1.16 -15.67
N VAL A 68 3.20 2.25 -14.90
CA VAL A 68 3.95 3.45 -15.26
C VAL A 68 5.02 3.74 -14.21
N LYS A 69 6.29 3.72 -14.62
CA LYS A 69 7.39 4.07 -13.73
C LYS A 69 7.42 5.57 -13.43
N TYR A 70 8.00 5.96 -12.30
CA TYR A 70 8.00 7.35 -11.82
C TYR A 70 8.43 8.38 -12.85
N THR A 71 9.44 8.09 -13.66
CA THR A 71 9.96 9.02 -14.68
C THR A 71 9.00 9.28 -15.85
N GLU A 72 7.91 8.53 -15.93
CA GLU A 72 6.93 8.58 -17.02
C GLU A 72 5.52 8.97 -16.56
N VAL A 73 5.34 9.26 -15.25
CA VAL A 73 4.01 9.65 -14.73
C VAL A 73 3.62 11.07 -15.10
N ASN A 74 2.34 11.28 -15.32
CA ASN A 74 1.74 12.58 -15.55
C ASN A 74 1.16 13.13 -14.25
N GLY A 75 2.03 13.71 -13.40
CA GLY A 75 1.62 14.38 -12.18
C GLY A 75 1.49 13.46 -10.95
N PRO A 76 1.20 14.06 -9.80
CA PRO A 76 1.06 13.37 -8.53
C PRO A 76 -0.29 12.65 -8.38
N VAL A 77 -0.37 11.77 -7.37
CA VAL A 77 -1.64 11.28 -6.83
C VAL A 77 -2.22 12.40 -5.97
N GLU A 78 -3.38 12.92 -6.34
CA GLU A 78 -3.98 14.07 -5.66
C GLU A 78 -4.86 13.64 -4.49
N PHE A 79 -4.60 14.20 -3.31
CA PHE A 79 -5.44 14.17 -2.13
C PHE A 79 -5.94 15.59 -1.84
N HIS A 80 -7.18 15.72 -1.38
CA HIS A 80 -7.71 17.01 -0.95
C HIS A 80 -7.49 17.19 0.56
N HIS A 81 -6.95 18.35 0.95
CA HIS A 81 -6.70 18.63 2.35
C HIS A 81 -8.00 18.52 3.19
N GLY A 82 -7.92 17.72 4.24
CA GLY A 82 -9.05 17.45 5.13
C GLY A 82 -9.98 16.33 4.66
N GLU A 83 -9.79 15.76 3.46
CA GLU A 83 -10.58 14.58 3.06
C GLU A 83 -10.18 13.33 3.86
N ARG A 84 -11.13 12.41 3.97
CA ARG A 84 -10.85 11.04 4.39
C ARG A 84 -11.07 10.11 3.22
N LEU A 85 -10.04 9.39 2.83
CA LEU A 85 -10.07 8.52 1.66
C LEU A 85 -9.67 7.09 2.01
N ARG A 86 -10.06 6.14 1.15
CA ARG A 86 -9.56 4.76 1.19
C ARG A 86 -8.56 4.57 0.06
N LEU A 87 -7.36 4.14 0.42
CA LEU A 87 -6.36 3.66 -0.52
C LEU A 87 -6.46 2.14 -0.62
N ILE A 88 -6.73 1.64 -1.81
CA ILE A 88 -6.77 0.21 -2.13
C ILE A 88 -5.52 -0.10 -2.95
N MET A 89 -4.70 -1.02 -2.48
CA MET A 89 -3.51 -1.46 -3.22
C MET A 89 -3.66 -2.92 -3.60
N VAL A 90 -3.34 -3.24 -4.85
CA VAL A 90 -3.34 -4.60 -5.40
C VAL A 90 -1.94 -4.95 -5.87
N ASN A 91 -1.38 -6.03 -5.35
CA ASN A 91 -0.07 -6.50 -5.81
C ASN A 91 -0.21 -7.48 -6.97
N ASP A 92 -0.01 -6.98 -8.17
CA ASP A 92 -0.03 -7.76 -9.41
C ASP A 92 1.28 -8.53 -9.67
N THR A 93 2.28 -8.38 -8.80
CA THR A 93 3.61 -8.97 -8.99
C THR A 93 3.78 -10.26 -8.19
N MET A 94 4.87 -10.96 -8.44
CA MET A 94 5.25 -12.20 -7.75
C MET A 94 6.19 -11.95 -6.57
N MET A 95 6.40 -10.69 -6.17
CA MET A 95 7.26 -10.31 -5.05
C MET A 95 6.49 -9.50 -4.00
N ASP A 96 6.95 -9.57 -2.76
CA ASP A 96 6.47 -8.70 -1.70
C ASP A 96 6.95 -7.27 -1.91
N HIS A 97 6.09 -6.31 -1.64
CA HIS A 97 6.40 -4.89 -1.71
C HIS A 97 5.99 -4.18 -0.43
N PRO A 98 6.94 -3.75 0.42
CA PRO A 98 6.67 -2.85 1.53
C PRO A 98 6.45 -1.43 0.99
N ILE A 99 5.21 -0.97 1.02
CA ILE A 99 4.82 0.35 0.52
C ILE A 99 4.75 1.34 1.66
N HIS A 100 5.44 2.47 1.48
CA HIS A 100 5.58 3.53 2.47
C HIS A 100 5.01 4.84 1.97
N LEU A 101 4.18 5.47 2.79
CA LEU A 101 3.67 6.82 2.61
C LEU A 101 4.34 7.75 3.62
N HIS A 102 4.92 8.85 3.13
CA HIS A 102 5.42 9.93 3.97
C HIS A 102 4.29 10.87 4.40
N GLY A 103 4.49 11.55 5.51
CA GLY A 103 3.68 12.68 5.97
C GLY A 103 2.36 12.34 6.66
N MET A 104 1.77 11.19 6.41
CA MET A 104 0.46 10.80 6.94
C MET A 104 0.47 9.36 7.45
N TRP A 105 -0.47 9.04 8.34
CA TRP A 105 -0.72 7.68 8.78
C TRP A 105 -1.77 7.00 7.89
N MET A 106 -1.62 5.70 7.74
CA MET A 106 -2.58 4.82 7.07
C MET A 106 -3.17 3.88 8.12
N GLU A 107 -4.48 3.81 8.22
CA GLU A 107 -5.20 2.89 9.11
C GLU A 107 -5.56 1.62 8.35
N LEU A 108 -4.98 0.51 8.75
CA LEU A 108 -5.17 -0.78 8.07
C LEU A 108 -6.57 -1.34 8.33
N GLU A 109 -7.31 -1.63 7.27
CA GLU A 109 -8.60 -2.34 7.35
C GLU A 109 -8.36 -3.86 7.48
N ASN A 110 -8.08 -4.32 8.70
CA ASN A 110 -7.79 -5.73 9.00
C ASN A 110 -8.91 -6.42 9.82
N GLY A 111 -10.08 -5.79 9.94
CA GLY A 111 -11.20 -6.29 10.75
C GLY A 111 -11.10 -5.98 12.24
N GLN A 112 -10.02 -5.39 12.71
CA GLN A 112 -9.84 -4.99 14.12
C GLN A 112 -10.27 -3.54 14.34
N TYR A 113 -10.69 -3.25 15.59
CA TYR A 113 -10.95 -1.89 16.04
C TYR A 113 -10.38 -1.68 17.46
N PRO A 114 -9.65 -0.59 17.72
CA PRO A 114 -9.22 0.44 16.77
C PRO A 114 -8.31 -0.11 15.66
N ARG A 115 -8.40 0.45 14.44
CA ARG A 115 -7.54 0.03 13.33
C ARG A 115 -6.07 0.35 13.63
N PRO A 116 -5.14 -0.57 13.33
CA PRO A 116 -3.72 -0.27 13.50
C PRO A 116 -3.26 0.77 12.48
N ARG A 117 -2.51 1.76 12.96
CA ARG A 117 -1.90 2.80 12.12
C ARG A 117 -0.53 2.38 11.65
N LYS A 118 -0.31 2.47 10.36
CA LYS A 118 0.92 2.09 9.68
C LYS A 118 1.37 3.23 8.78
N HIS A 119 2.65 3.43 8.62
CA HIS A 119 3.22 4.24 7.55
C HIS A 119 3.88 3.37 6.47
N THR A 120 4.06 2.10 6.74
CA THR A 120 4.58 1.10 5.80
C THR A 120 3.76 -0.18 5.93
N ILE A 121 3.31 -0.72 4.82
CA ILE A 121 2.57 -1.97 4.74
C ILE A 121 3.17 -2.86 3.65
N SER A 122 3.50 -4.12 3.98
CA SER A 122 4.00 -5.08 2.99
C SER A 122 2.84 -5.84 2.36
N LEU A 123 2.79 -5.85 1.04
CA LEU A 123 1.82 -6.62 0.27
C LEU A 123 2.48 -7.86 -0.32
N LYS A 124 1.88 -9.02 -0.06
CA LYS A 124 2.26 -10.30 -0.69
C LYS A 124 1.78 -10.37 -2.13
N PRO A 125 2.32 -11.28 -2.96
CA PRO A 125 1.80 -11.52 -4.31
C PRO A 125 0.30 -11.79 -4.31
N SER A 126 -0.43 -11.19 -5.25
CA SER A 126 -1.89 -11.31 -5.40
C SER A 126 -2.70 -10.86 -4.16
N GLU A 127 -2.12 -10.02 -3.33
CA GLU A 127 -2.81 -9.46 -2.16
C GLU A 127 -3.48 -8.15 -2.51
N VAL A 128 -4.68 -7.94 -1.96
CA VAL A 128 -5.35 -6.64 -1.89
C VAL A 128 -5.36 -6.16 -0.44
N VAL A 129 -4.98 -4.90 -0.24
CA VAL A 129 -4.96 -4.24 1.07
C VAL A 129 -5.70 -2.92 0.97
N SER A 130 -6.58 -2.66 1.93
CA SER A 130 -7.31 -1.40 2.05
C SER A 130 -6.86 -0.64 3.31
N LEU A 131 -6.65 0.65 3.14
CA LEU A 131 -6.19 1.55 4.19
C LEU A 131 -7.01 2.84 4.17
N GLN A 132 -7.38 3.35 5.34
CA GLN A 132 -8.02 4.65 5.45
C GLN A 132 -6.98 5.71 5.78
N ILE A 133 -7.09 6.86 5.15
CA ILE A 133 -6.15 7.98 5.29
C ILE A 133 -6.93 9.26 5.51
N SER A 134 -6.58 10.01 6.56
CA SER A 134 -7.00 11.40 6.71
C SER A 134 -5.90 12.28 6.10
N ALA A 135 -6.23 13.03 5.07
CA ALA A 135 -5.29 13.89 4.36
C ALA A 135 -5.08 15.21 5.13
N ASP A 136 -4.41 15.10 6.28
CA ASP A 136 -4.27 16.17 7.28
C ASP A 136 -2.95 16.96 7.16
N ALA A 137 -2.06 16.57 6.25
CA ALA A 137 -0.75 17.19 6.07
C ALA A 137 -0.60 17.80 4.66
N PRO A 138 -0.86 19.12 4.48
CA PRO A 138 -0.65 19.77 3.18
C PRO A 138 0.80 19.65 2.69
N GLY A 139 0.95 19.47 1.37
CA GLY A 139 2.27 19.38 0.74
C GLY A 139 2.43 18.23 -0.23
N SER A 140 3.67 17.95 -0.60
CA SER A 140 4.03 16.85 -1.52
C SER A 140 4.82 15.79 -0.76
N TRP A 141 4.32 14.56 -0.78
CA TRP A 141 4.84 13.46 0.01
C TRP A 141 5.28 12.30 -0.86
N ALA A 142 6.41 11.69 -0.53
CA ALA A 142 6.87 10.49 -1.21
C ALA A 142 5.95 9.30 -0.87
N PHE A 143 5.63 8.51 -1.86
CA PHE A 143 4.90 7.24 -1.77
C PHE A 143 5.63 6.21 -2.61
N HIS A 144 6.19 5.18 -1.97
CA HIS A 144 7.12 4.30 -2.68
C HIS A 144 7.27 2.94 -2.02
N CYS A 145 7.78 1.98 -2.81
CA CYS A 145 8.27 0.73 -2.26
C CYS A 145 9.56 0.99 -1.45
N HIS A 146 9.63 0.44 -0.24
CA HIS A 146 10.79 0.61 0.66
C HIS A 146 11.95 -0.36 0.34
N LEU A 147 11.78 -1.28 -0.60
CA LEU A 147 12.89 -1.99 -1.24
C LEU A 147 13.55 -1.03 -2.23
N LEU A 148 14.76 -0.60 -1.92
CA LEU A 148 15.43 0.50 -2.65
C LEU A 148 15.61 0.22 -4.13
N TYR A 149 15.89 -1.02 -4.52
CA TYR A 149 16.01 -1.39 -5.94
C TYR A 149 14.68 -1.25 -6.67
N HIS A 150 13.57 -1.65 -6.06
CA HIS A 150 12.24 -1.47 -6.65
C HIS A 150 11.88 0.02 -6.77
N MET A 151 12.15 0.80 -5.73
CA MET A 151 11.94 2.24 -5.73
C MET A 151 12.72 2.90 -6.87
N LYS A 152 14.03 2.63 -6.98
CA LYS A 152 14.89 3.20 -8.03
C LYS A 152 14.51 2.74 -9.43
N ALA A 153 14.00 1.51 -9.57
CA ALA A 153 13.53 0.98 -10.85
C ALA A 153 12.15 1.52 -11.27
N GLY A 154 11.53 2.40 -10.46
CA GLY A 154 10.34 3.15 -10.85
C GLY A 154 9.13 3.05 -9.92
N MET A 155 9.16 2.22 -8.84
CA MET A 155 8.04 2.09 -7.90
C MET A 155 8.00 3.24 -6.90
N PHE A 156 7.71 4.41 -7.41
CA PHE A 156 7.66 5.67 -6.69
C PHE A 156 6.53 6.55 -7.25
N ARG A 157 5.88 7.31 -6.39
CA ARG A 157 4.91 8.37 -6.71
C ARG A 157 5.10 9.54 -5.77
N VAL A 158 4.60 10.68 -6.18
CA VAL A 158 4.34 11.81 -5.29
C VAL A 158 2.85 11.82 -4.98
N VAL A 159 2.50 11.89 -3.71
CA VAL A 159 1.16 12.23 -3.24
C VAL A 159 1.17 13.72 -2.93
N ARG A 160 0.23 14.47 -3.51
CA ARG A 160 0.05 15.89 -3.22
C ARG A 160 -1.23 16.08 -2.43
N VAL A 161 -1.11 16.75 -1.29
CA VAL A 161 -2.25 17.19 -0.48
C VAL A 161 -2.43 18.68 -0.67
N SER A 162 -3.53 19.10 -1.31
CA SER A 162 -3.84 20.49 -1.64
C SER A 162 -5.28 20.88 -1.28
#